data_0e26a362c35d563f2b5593b928251abb
#
_entry.id   0e26a362c35d563f2b5593b928251abb
#
_cell.length_a   1.000
_cell.length_b   1.000
_cell.length_c   1.000
_cell.angle_alpha   90.00
_cell.angle_beta   90.00
_cell.angle_gamma   90.00
#
_symmetry.space_group_name_H-M   'P 1'
#
loop_
_entity.id
_entity.type
_entity.pdbx_description
1 polymer ?
#
loop_
_entity_poly.entity_id
_entity_poly.type
_entity_poly.pdbx_seq_one_letter_code
_entity_poly.pdbx_strand_id
1 'polypeptide(L)'
;MRRILVTSALPYANGHIHVGHLVEYLQTDIWVRFQKLRGNRCIYLCADDTHGTAIMLRAREEGITEEELIAKMQKAHVEDFAGFQIEFDNYGSTHSPENRELCAEIWGSIREAGMVHEEEVEQLYDVEQGMFLADRQVRGTCPRCKATDQPGDNCSVCGAHYSPTEVLDPMSVVTRTTPEVRRHPHLFINIEKLHGFLEKWTQGGEHLQPE
;
A
#
# COMPACT_ATOMS: atom_id res chain seq x y z
N MET A 1 -22.48 26.94 -5.57
CA MET A 1 -22.11 25.66 -6.19
C MET A 1 -20.66 25.36 -5.83
N ARG A 2 -20.40 24.30 -5.08
CA ARG A 2 -19.04 23.88 -4.70
C ARG A 2 -18.48 22.93 -5.78
N ARG A 3 -17.15 22.93 -5.92
CA ARG A 3 -16.40 21.92 -6.68
C ARG A 3 -15.78 20.97 -5.65
N ILE A 4 -16.12 19.70 -5.73
CA ILE A 4 -15.73 18.69 -4.73
C ILE A 4 -15.11 17.52 -5.47
N LEU A 5 -13.91 17.13 -5.06
CA LEU A 5 -13.25 15.88 -5.44
C LEU A 5 -13.34 14.94 -4.25
N VAL A 6 -13.80 13.72 -4.50
CA VAL A 6 -13.95 12.68 -3.48
C VAL A 6 -13.14 11.46 -3.89
N THR A 7 -12.45 10.90 -2.93
CA THR A 7 -11.75 9.64 -3.08
C THR A 7 -12.10 8.72 -1.91
N SER A 8 -12.06 7.44 -2.11
CA SER A 8 -12.04 6.41 -1.06
C SER A 8 -10.71 5.67 -1.06
N ALA A 9 -10.45 4.86 -0.03
CA ALA A 9 -9.28 4.02 0.00
C ALA A 9 -9.24 3.11 -1.25
N LEU A 10 -8.06 2.92 -1.81
CA LEU A 10 -7.88 2.04 -2.97
C LEU A 10 -7.92 0.58 -2.51
N PRO A 11 -8.80 -0.27 -3.04
CA PRO A 11 -8.81 -1.68 -2.69
C PRO A 11 -7.55 -2.35 -3.21
N TYR A 12 -6.94 -3.18 -2.37
CA TYR A 12 -5.73 -3.89 -2.74
C TYR A 12 -6.07 -5.08 -3.65
N ALA A 13 -5.50 -5.10 -4.85
CA ALA A 13 -5.83 -6.07 -5.91
C ALA A 13 -5.27 -7.49 -5.66
N ASN A 14 -5.19 -7.92 -4.39
CA ASN A 14 -4.79 -9.26 -4.00
C ASN A 14 -5.99 -10.17 -3.65
N GLY A 15 -7.22 -9.69 -3.71
CA GLY A 15 -8.41 -10.43 -3.37
C GLY A 15 -9.71 -9.70 -3.72
N HIS A 16 -10.84 -10.41 -3.61
CA HIS A 16 -12.15 -9.86 -3.87
C HIS A 16 -12.59 -8.82 -2.83
N ILE A 17 -13.53 -7.96 -3.23
CA ILE A 17 -14.23 -7.06 -2.33
C ILE A 17 -15.03 -7.89 -1.30
N HIS A 18 -15.03 -7.45 -0.07
CA HIS A 18 -15.82 -8.03 1.01
C HIS A 18 -16.66 -6.96 1.72
N VAL A 19 -17.57 -7.38 2.60
CA VAL A 19 -18.50 -6.48 3.30
C VAL A 19 -17.80 -5.31 4.02
N GLY A 20 -16.62 -5.55 4.58
CA GLY A 20 -15.82 -4.48 5.21
C GLY A 20 -15.42 -3.37 4.25
N HIS A 21 -15.03 -3.72 3.02
CA HIS A 21 -14.76 -2.75 1.97
C HIS A 21 -16.02 -1.97 1.59
N LEU A 22 -17.15 -2.68 1.41
CA LEU A 22 -18.40 -2.08 0.97
C LEU A 22 -18.93 -0.99 1.92
N VAL A 23 -18.65 -1.08 3.22
CA VAL A 23 -19.05 -0.05 4.19
C VAL A 23 -18.52 1.32 3.78
N GLU A 24 -17.24 1.42 3.46
CA GLU A 24 -16.62 2.68 3.05
C GLU A 24 -17.17 3.18 1.71
N TYR A 25 -17.18 2.32 0.69
CA TYR A 25 -17.57 2.71 -0.66
C TYR A 25 -19.04 3.09 -0.75
N LEU A 26 -19.95 2.39 -0.06
CA LEU A 26 -21.37 2.74 0.01
C LEU A 26 -21.59 4.06 0.72
N GLN A 27 -20.95 4.29 1.85
CA GLN A 27 -21.06 5.57 2.57
C GLN A 27 -20.58 6.73 1.72
N THR A 28 -19.46 6.55 1.00
CA THR A 28 -18.89 7.56 0.12
C THR A 28 -19.82 7.84 -1.07
N ASP A 29 -20.34 6.80 -1.73
CA ASP A 29 -21.25 6.96 -2.88
C ASP A 29 -22.55 7.66 -2.47
N ILE A 30 -23.15 7.29 -1.33
CA ILE A 30 -24.34 7.96 -0.79
C ILE A 30 -24.05 9.46 -0.56
N TRP A 31 -22.91 9.79 0.02
CA TRP A 31 -22.52 11.17 0.26
C TRP A 31 -22.30 11.94 -1.05
N VAL A 32 -21.64 11.32 -2.04
CA VAL A 32 -21.43 11.90 -3.37
C VAL A 32 -22.75 12.19 -4.07
N ARG A 33 -23.68 11.22 -4.08
CA ARG A 33 -25.03 11.39 -4.65
C ARG A 33 -25.77 12.53 -3.95
N PHE A 34 -25.70 12.62 -2.63
CA PHE A 34 -26.28 13.73 -1.87
C PHE A 34 -25.68 15.08 -2.28
N GLN A 35 -24.35 15.19 -2.47
CA GLN A 35 -23.73 16.42 -2.93
C GLN A 35 -24.14 16.80 -4.38
N LYS A 36 -24.24 15.82 -5.27
CA LYS A 36 -24.75 16.01 -6.64
C LYS A 36 -26.22 16.51 -6.62
N LEU A 37 -27.07 15.91 -5.79
CA LEU A 37 -28.47 16.34 -5.59
C LEU A 37 -28.60 17.79 -5.06
N ARG A 38 -27.66 18.23 -4.23
CA ARG A 38 -27.59 19.62 -3.75
C ARG A 38 -27.11 20.61 -4.82
N GLY A 39 -26.87 20.16 -6.03
CA GLY A 39 -26.38 21.00 -7.14
C GLY A 39 -24.88 21.30 -7.10
N ASN A 40 -24.09 20.58 -6.30
CA ASN A 40 -22.64 20.71 -6.30
C ASN A 40 -22.03 19.90 -7.45
N ARG A 41 -20.92 20.39 -8.03
CA ARG A 41 -20.09 19.61 -8.94
C ARG A 41 -19.22 18.67 -8.11
N CYS A 42 -19.64 17.42 -7.99
CA CYS A 42 -18.95 16.40 -7.23
C CYS A 42 -18.41 15.32 -8.17
N ILE A 43 -17.12 14.99 -8.05
CA ILE A 43 -16.43 13.96 -8.84
C ILE A 43 -15.93 12.92 -7.85
N TYR A 44 -16.27 11.65 -8.09
CA TYR A 44 -15.84 10.52 -7.28
C TYR A 44 -14.86 9.65 -8.05
N LEU A 45 -13.64 9.55 -7.55
CA LEU A 45 -12.56 8.77 -8.14
C LEU A 45 -12.11 7.66 -7.19
N CYS A 46 -11.80 6.50 -7.77
CA CYS A 46 -11.12 5.41 -7.08
C CYS A 46 -10.24 4.64 -8.06
N ALA A 47 -9.44 3.72 -7.55
CA ALA A 47 -8.57 2.87 -8.35
C ALA A 47 -8.20 1.61 -7.55
N ASP A 48 -7.78 0.54 -8.24
CA ASP A 48 -7.11 -0.58 -7.57
C ASP A 48 -5.68 -0.20 -7.17
N ASP A 49 -5.29 -0.58 -5.95
CA ASP A 49 -3.90 -0.65 -5.52
C ASP A 49 -3.30 -1.98 -5.99
N THR A 50 -2.38 -1.90 -6.96
CA THR A 50 -1.98 -3.07 -7.77
C THR A 50 -0.53 -3.48 -7.61
N HIS A 51 0.21 -2.93 -6.65
CA HIS A 51 1.62 -3.26 -6.45
C HIS A 51 1.87 -3.86 -5.08
N GLY A 52 3.01 -4.56 -4.95
CA GLY A 52 3.52 -5.05 -3.68
C GLY A 52 3.60 -6.57 -3.56
N THR A 53 4.21 -6.98 -2.46
CA THR A 53 4.61 -8.38 -2.19
C THR A 53 3.43 -9.36 -2.17
N ALA A 54 2.27 -8.96 -1.63
CA ALA A 54 1.14 -9.87 -1.53
C ALA A 54 0.55 -10.24 -2.90
N ILE A 55 0.61 -9.31 -3.88
CA ILE A 55 0.22 -9.58 -5.28
C ILE A 55 1.19 -10.56 -5.91
N MET A 56 2.51 -10.35 -5.76
CA MET A 56 3.53 -11.28 -6.25
C MET A 56 3.33 -12.70 -5.71
N LEU A 57 3.14 -12.83 -4.39
CA LEU A 57 2.97 -14.14 -3.75
C LEU A 57 1.72 -14.84 -4.26
N ARG A 58 0.61 -14.11 -4.37
CA ARG A 58 -0.65 -14.67 -4.85
C ARG A 58 -0.60 -15.05 -6.33
N ALA A 59 -0.02 -14.22 -7.18
CA ALA A 59 0.17 -14.56 -8.60
C ALA A 59 0.98 -15.86 -8.75
N ARG A 60 2.04 -15.99 -7.96
CA ARG A 60 2.86 -17.22 -7.92
C ARG A 60 2.06 -18.44 -7.43
N GLU A 61 1.23 -18.29 -6.38
CA GLU A 61 0.36 -19.37 -5.88
C GLU A 61 -0.67 -19.81 -6.92
N GLU A 62 -1.22 -18.87 -7.69
CA GLU A 62 -2.17 -19.15 -8.75
C GLU A 62 -1.49 -19.59 -10.08
N GLY A 63 -0.17 -19.49 -10.18
CA GLY A 63 0.60 -19.86 -11.39
C GLY A 63 0.36 -18.94 -12.58
N ILE A 64 0.06 -17.66 -12.33
CA ILE A 64 -0.20 -16.62 -13.33
C ILE A 64 0.77 -15.44 -13.14
N THR A 65 0.80 -14.50 -14.06
CA THR A 65 1.58 -13.26 -13.90
C THR A 65 0.87 -12.27 -12.98
N GLU A 66 1.63 -11.31 -12.43
CA GLU A 66 1.07 -10.23 -11.63
C GLU A 66 0.07 -9.39 -12.43
N GLU A 67 0.37 -9.11 -13.70
CA GLU A 67 -0.53 -8.39 -14.61
C GLU A 67 -1.84 -9.15 -14.86
N GLU A 68 -1.79 -10.46 -15.01
CA GLU A 68 -2.99 -11.29 -15.14
C GLU A 68 -3.84 -11.27 -13.87
N LEU A 69 -3.19 -11.33 -12.71
CA LEU A 69 -3.89 -11.26 -11.43
C LEU A 69 -4.58 -9.92 -11.23
N ILE A 70 -3.88 -8.80 -11.41
CA ILE A 70 -4.46 -7.46 -11.20
C ILE A 70 -5.58 -7.16 -12.21
N ALA A 71 -5.46 -7.60 -13.47
CA ALA A 71 -6.52 -7.47 -14.45
C ALA A 71 -7.77 -8.28 -14.07
N LYS A 72 -7.59 -9.50 -13.57
CA LYS A 72 -8.66 -10.35 -13.03
C LYS A 72 -9.36 -9.69 -11.84
N MET A 73 -8.59 -9.13 -10.90
CA MET A 73 -9.15 -8.48 -9.72
C MET A 73 -9.86 -7.18 -10.07
N GLN A 74 -9.30 -6.35 -10.95
CA GLN A 74 -9.96 -5.12 -11.40
C GLN A 74 -11.35 -5.40 -12.00
N LYS A 75 -11.44 -6.42 -12.85
CA LYS A 75 -12.73 -6.84 -13.42
C LYS A 75 -13.72 -7.25 -12.32
N ALA A 76 -13.29 -8.07 -11.37
CA ALA A 76 -14.12 -8.51 -10.25
C ALA A 76 -14.56 -7.34 -9.36
N HIS A 77 -13.68 -6.42 -9.02
CA HIS A 77 -14.00 -5.24 -8.21
C HIS A 77 -15.03 -4.33 -8.88
N VAL A 78 -14.87 -4.07 -10.19
CA VAL A 78 -15.83 -3.28 -10.97
C VAL A 78 -17.21 -3.96 -11.00
N GLU A 79 -17.26 -5.29 -11.19
CA GLU A 79 -18.50 -6.06 -11.17
C GLU A 79 -19.16 -6.02 -9.78
N ASP A 80 -18.39 -6.19 -8.71
CA ASP A 80 -18.87 -6.12 -7.33
C ASP A 80 -19.46 -4.74 -7.01
N PHE A 81 -18.73 -3.66 -7.32
CA PHE A 81 -19.20 -2.30 -7.11
C PHE A 81 -20.48 -1.99 -7.89
N ALA A 82 -20.55 -2.41 -9.16
CA ALA A 82 -21.75 -2.26 -9.98
C ALA A 82 -22.95 -3.03 -9.39
N GLY A 83 -22.72 -4.21 -8.84
CA GLY A 83 -23.73 -5.02 -8.14
C GLY A 83 -24.36 -4.30 -6.93
N PHE A 84 -23.62 -3.45 -6.27
CA PHE A 84 -24.07 -2.59 -5.16
C PHE A 84 -24.47 -1.18 -5.61
N GLN A 85 -24.55 -0.92 -6.91
CA GLN A 85 -24.91 0.38 -7.50
C GLN A 85 -23.96 1.53 -7.10
N ILE A 86 -22.71 1.22 -6.77
CA ILE A 86 -21.68 2.21 -6.50
C ILE A 86 -21.17 2.73 -7.85
N GLU A 87 -21.20 4.06 -8.03
CA GLU A 87 -20.83 4.71 -9.28
C GLU A 87 -19.64 5.67 -9.09
N PHE A 88 -18.51 5.31 -9.68
CA PHE A 88 -17.37 6.19 -9.79
C PHE A 88 -17.46 7.02 -11.08
N ASP A 89 -17.04 8.28 -11.03
CA ASP A 89 -16.83 9.08 -12.25
C ASP A 89 -15.60 8.58 -13.02
N ASN A 90 -14.62 7.98 -12.31
CA ASN A 90 -13.54 7.19 -12.89
C ASN A 90 -13.06 6.14 -11.88
N TYR A 91 -12.85 4.90 -12.35
CA TYR A 91 -12.21 3.82 -11.61
C TYR A 91 -10.96 3.37 -12.38
N GLY A 92 -9.80 3.57 -11.81
CA GLY A 92 -8.49 3.36 -12.45
C GLY A 92 -7.68 2.21 -11.84
N SER A 93 -6.38 2.31 -12.03
CA SER A 93 -5.39 1.38 -11.48
C SER A 93 -4.08 2.13 -11.19
N THR A 94 -3.41 1.79 -10.11
CA THR A 94 -2.05 2.31 -9.84
C THR A 94 -1.03 1.77 -10.84
N HIS A 95 -1.37 0.76 -11.64
CA HIS A 95 -0.55 0.23 -12.74
C HIS A 95 -0.77 0.95 -14.08
N SER A 96 -1.45 2.10 -14.09
CA SER A 96 -1.70 2.86 -15.31
C SER A 96 -0.43 3.59 -15.79
N PRO A 97 -0.30 3.85 -17.11
CA PRO A 97 0.79 4.68 -17.65
C PRO A 97 0.82 6.08 -17.03
N GLU A 98 -0.33 6.69 -16.83
CA GLU A 98 -0.49 8.03 -16.24
C GLU A 98 0.05 8.07 -14.80
N ASN A 99 -0.26 7.05 -14.00
CA ASN A 99 0.26 6.96 -12.63
C ASN A 99 1.78 6.81 -12.63
N ARG A 100 2.34 6.02 -13.54
CA ARG A 100 3.78 5.85 -13.69
C ARG A 100 4.48 7.17 -14.04
N GLU A 101 3.92 7.94 -14.97
CA GLU A 101 4.45 9.25 -15.37
C GLU A 101 4.42 10.24 -14.20
N LEU A 102 3.28 10.33 -13.49
CA LEU A 102 3.14 11.20 -12.32
C LEU A 102 4.08 10.81 -11.18
N CYS A 103 4.25 9.52 -10.91
CA CYS A 103 5.21 9.06 -9.91
C CYS A 103 6.65 9.48 -10.27
N ALA A 104 7.04 9.37 -11.54
CA ALA A 104 8.36 9.79 -12.00
C ALA A 104 8.56 11.31 -11.88
N GLU A 105 7.54 12.10 -12.23
CA GLU A 105 7.56 13.57 -12.11
C GLU A 105 7.67 14.01 -10.65
N ILE A 106 6.82 13.46 -9.77
CA ILE A 106 6.84 13.77 -8.33
C ILE A 106 8.18 13.37 -7.71
N TRP A 107 8.69 12.19 -8.04
CA TRP A 107 10.01 11.73 -7.59
C TRP A 107 11.13 12.68 -8.03
N GLY A 108 11.12 13.10 -9.30
CA GLY A 108 12.07 14.08 -9.83
C GLY A 108 12.03 15.39 -9.03
N SER A 109 10.84 15.93 -8.79
CA SER A 109 10.64 17.16 -8.03
C SER A 109 11.14 17.05 -6.58
N ILE A 110 10.89 15.92 -5.91
CA ILE A 110 11.37 15.66 -4.53
C ILE A 110 12.91 15.62 -4.51
N ARG A 111 13.54 14.99 -5.49
CA ARG A 111 15.01 14.96 -5.62
C ARG A 111 15.59 16.34 -5.89
N GLU A 112 15.04 17.09 -6.83
CA GLU A 112 15.47 18.46 -7.15
C GLU A 112 15.33 19.41 -5.95
N ALA A 113 14.32 19.22 -5.12
CA ALA A 113 14.15 19.93 -3.86
C ALA A 113 15.20 19.55 -2.78
N GLY A 114 16.10 18.61 -3.07
CA GLY A 114 17.13 18.16 -2.14
C GLY A 114 16.56 17.43 -0.92
N MET A 115 15.40 16.80 -1.07
CA MET A 115 14.72 16.10 0.03
C MET A 115 15.08 14.61 0.10
N VAL A 116 15.90 14.12 -0.83
CA VAL A 116 16.32 12.71 -0.87
C VAL A 116 17.74 12.59 -0.35
N HIS A 117 17.98 11.58 0.47
CA HIS A 117 19.33 11.15 0.86
C HIS A 117 19.44 9.63 0.75
N GLU A 118 20.67 9.14 0.69
CA GLU A 118 20.98 7.72 0.59
C GLU A 118 21.62 7.24 1.89
N GLU A 119 21.18 6.08 2.39
CA GLU A 119 21.78 5.41 3.54
C GLU A 119 21.91 3.91 3.25
N GLU A 120 22.98 3.30 3.76
CA GLU A 120 23.15 1.85 3.73
C GLU A 120 22.27 1.18 4.79
N VAL A 121 21.43 0.23 4.35
CA VAL A 121 20.54 -0.55 5.23
C VAL A 121 20.92 -2.01 5.18
N GLU A 122 20.95 -2.67 6.33
CA GLU A 122 21.06 -4.13 6.42
C GLU A 122 19.69 -4.75 6.17
N GLN A 123 19.64 -5.68 5.22
CA GLN A 123 18.41 -6.35 4.81
C GLN A 123 18.68 -7.83 4.55
N LEU A 124 17.66 -8.66 4.75
CA LEU A 124 17.73 -10.08 4.45
C LEU A 124 17.68 -10.30 2.93
N TYR A 125 18.58 -11.13 2.43
CA TYR A 125 18.73 -11.47 1.02
C TYR A 125 18.55 -12.95 0.80
N ASP A 126 17.63 -13.31 -0.09
CA ASP A 126 17.44 -14.68 -0.53
C ASP A 126 18.43 -15.00 -1.66
N VAL A 127 19.41 -15.82 -1.36
CA VAL A 127 20.50 -16.17 -2.29
C VAL A 127 19.98 -17.00 -3.47
N GLU A 128 19.03 -17.90 -3.22
CA GLU A 128 18.46 -18.78 -4.23
C GLU A 128 17.58 -18.00 -5.22
N GLN A 129 16.78 -17.04 -4.72
CA GLN A 129 15.96 -16.19 -5.56
C GLN A 129 16.72 -14.99 -6.14
N GLY A 130 17.88 -14.64 -5.57
CA GLY A 130 18.70 -13.51 -6.02
C GLY A 130 18.07 -12.13 -5.71
N MET A 131 17.32 -12.03 -4.60
CA MET A 131 16.60 -10.79 -4.25
C MET A 131 16.63 -10.45 -2.77
N PHE A 132 16.51 -9.16 -2.44
CA PHE A 132 16.24 -8.71 -1.09
C PHE A 132 14.80 -9.02 -0.70
N LEU A 133 14.61 -9.46 0.54
CA LEU A 133 13.30 -9.83 1.07
C LEU A 133 12.60 -8.64 1.71
N ALA A 134 11.34 -8.43 1.36
CA ALA A 134 10.45 -7.56 2.12
C ALA A 134 10.03 -8.24 3.45
N ASP A 135 9.57 -7.45 4.41
CA ASP A 135 9.24 -7.91 5.77
C ASP A 135 8.30 -9.12 5.77
N ARG A 136 7.27 -9.10 4.92
CA ARG A 136 6.29 -10.18 4.78
C ARG A 136 6.81 -11.43 4.06
N GLN A 137 7.97 -11.34 3.43
CA GLN A 137 8.66 -12.48 2.81
C GLN A 137 9.59 -13.19 3.78
N VAL A 138 9.66 -12.74 5.04
CA VAL A 138 10.45 -13.34 6.11
C VAL A 138 9.52 -13.89 7.18
N ARG A 139 9.80 -15.11 7.60
CA ARG A 139 9.22 -15.71 8.81
C ARG A 139 10.31 -16.27 9.70
N GLY A 140 10.03 -16.29 10.99
CA GLY A 140 10.96 -16.87 11.96
C GLY A 140 10.45 -16.78 13.39
N THR A 141 11.36 -16.79 14.35
CA THR A 141 11.04 -16.76 15.78
C THR A 141 11.12 -15.32 16.30
N CYS A 142 10.09 -14.87 16.99
CA CYS A 142 10.05 -13.54 17.62
C CYS A 142 11.24 -13.32 18.55
N PRO A 143 12.03 -12.25 18.41
CA PRO A 143 13.17 -11.98 19.29
C PRO A 143 12.75 -11.69 20.74
N ARG A 144 11.51 -11.26 20.97
CA ARG A 144 10.99 -10.86 22.30
C ARG A 144 10.37 -12.03 23.05
N CYS A 145 9.27 -12.60 22.54
CA CYS A 145 8.51 -13.64 23.26
C CYS A 145 8.84 -15.07 22.83
N LYS A 146 9.71 -15.27 21.84
CA LYS A 146 10.13 -16.58 21.31
C LYS A 146 9.00 -17.38 20.63
N ALA A 147 7.89 -16.75 20.30
CA ALA A 147 6.85 -17.39 19.48
C ALA A 147 7.42 -17.68 18.08
N THR A 148 7.20 -18.88 17.60
CA THR A 148 7.65 -19.36 16.28
C THR A 148 6.73 -18.89 15.17
N ASP A 149 7.18 -18.96 13.91
CA ASP A 149 6.40 -18.65 12.71
C ASP A 149 5.79 -17.24 12.72
N GLN A 150 6.57 -16.24 13.13
CA GLN A 150 6.15 -14.84 13.14
C GLN A 150 6.63 -14.09 11.89
N PRO A 151 5.89 -13.07 11.40
CA PRO A 151 6.34 -12.18 10.32
C PRO A 151 7.65 -11.46 10.66
N GLY A 152 8.31 -10.93 9.63
CA GLY A 152 9.61 -10.26 9.75
C GLY A 152 9.57 -8.89 10.43
N ASP A 153 8.40 -8.29 10.61
CA ASP A 153 8.23 -6.92 11.10
C ASP A 153 7.46 -6.81 12.42
N ASN A 154 6.66 -7.83 12.75
CA ASN A 154 5.83 -7.80 13.94
C ASN A 154 5.54 -9.21 14.49
N CYS A 155 5.13 -9.27 15.75
CA CYS A 155 4.71 -10.50 16.39
C CYS A 155 3.20 -10.53 16.62
N SER A 156 2.50 -11.48 16.03
CA SER A 156 1.06 -11.66 16.20
C SER A 156 0.67 -12.14 17.63
N VAL A 157 1.63 -12.61 18.42
CA VAL A 157 1.41 -13.14 19.78
C VAL A 157 1.59 -12.05 20.84
N CYS A 158 2.67 -11.27 20.78
CA CYS A 158 2.98 -10.25 21.80
C CYS A 158 2.89 -8.80 21.31
N GLY A 159 2.59 -8.57 20.02
CA GLY A 159 2.47 -7.23 19.44
C GLY A 159 3.80 -6.47 19.27
N ALA A 160 4.94 -7.10 19.53
CA ALA A 160 6.24 -6.43 19.40
C ALA A 160 6.58 -6.16 17.94
N HIS A 161 7.11 -4.95 17.66
CA HIS A 161 7.72 -4.60 16.38
C HIS A 161 9.24 -4.80 16.45
N TYR A 162 9.82 -5.22 15.34
CA TYR A 162 11.27 -5.45 15.19
C TYR A 162 11.68 -5.40 13.72
N SER A 163 12.98 -5.25 13.46
CA SER A 163 13.52 -5.36 12.11
C SER A 163 13.57 -6.83 11.65
N PRO A 164 13.40 -7.12 10.35
CA PRO A 164 13.58 -8.48 9.81
C PRO A 164 14.93 -9.12 10.16
N THR A 165 15.97 -8.31 10.33
CA THR A 165 17.30 -8.77 10.72
C THR A 165 17.41 -9.17 12.20
N GLU A 166 16.44 -8.80 13.05
CA GLU A 166 16.37 -9.21 14.46
C GLU A 166 15.61 -10.52 14.66
N VAL A 167 14.89 -11.01 13.64
CA VAL A 167 14.15 -12.26 13.68
C VAL A 167 15.13 -13.43 13.89
N LEU A 168 14.81 -14.30 14.83
CA LEU A 168 15.61 -15.50 15.08
C LEU A 168 15.20 -16.61 14.10
N ASP A 169 16.19 -17.36 13.64
CA ASP A 169 15.99 -18.44 12.67
C ASP A 169 15.16 -17.97 11.46
N PRO A 170 15.56 -16.88 10.77
CA PRO A 170 14.79 -16.33 9.68
C PRO A 170 14.74 -17.30 8.49
N MET A 171 13.58 -17.39 7.88
CA MET A 171 13.32 -18.19 6.69
C MET A 171 12.64 -17.36 5.62
N SER A 172 13.11 -17.48 4.38
CA SER A 172 12.42 -16.91 3.21
C SER A 172 11.10 -17.65 2.97
N VAL A 173 10.01 -16.92 2.87
CA VAL A 173 8.69 -17.48 2.48
C VAL A 173 8.73 -17.94 1.01
N VAL A 174 9.60 -17.35 0.20
CA VAL A 174 9.69 -17.59 -1.25
C VAL A 174 10.35 -18.91 -1.57
N THR A 175 11.55 -19.17 -1.00
CA THR A 175 12.36 -20.36 -1.28
C THR A 175 12.40 -21.36 -0.13
N ARG A 176 11.96 -20.96 1.06
CA ARG A 176 12.09 -21.71 2.32
C ARG A 176 13.53 -21.98 2.74
N THR A 177 14.46 -21.15 2.27
CA THR A 177 15.87 -21.17 2.67
C THR A 177 16.15 -20.12 3.74
N THR A 178 17.28 -20.26 4.44
CA THR A 178 17.77 -19.26 5.39
C THR A 178 18.39 -18.10 4.60
N PRO A 179 17.88 -16.86 4.71
CA PRO A 179 18.44 -15.72 4.01
C PRO A 179 19.72 -15.22 4.68
N GLU A 180 20.53 -14.48 3.91
CA GLU A 180 21.74 -13.80 4.39
C GLU A 180 21.47 -12.33 4.69
N VAL A 181 22.15 -11.76 5.68
CA VAL A 181 22.16 -10.31 5.89
C VAL A 181 23.11 -9.66 4.90
N ARG A 182 22.64 -8.72 4.10
CA ARG A 182 23.46 -7.92 3.17
C ARG A 182 23.16 -6.45 3.32
N ARG A 183 24.14 -5.61 3.01
CA ARG A 183 23.98 -4.15 2.94
C ARG A 183 23.59 -3.72 1.55
N HIS A 184 22.69 -2.76 1.48
CA HIS A 184 22.21 -2.19 0.22
C HIS A 184 21.89 -0.71 0.43
N PRO A 185 22.25 0.18 -0.52
CA PRO A 185 21.88 1.58 -0.45
C PRO A 185 20.37 1.76 -0.67
N HIS A 186 19.72 2.46 0.24
CA HIS A 186 18.32 2.85 0.16
C HIS A 186 18.17 4.36 0.05
N LEU A 187 17.16 4.80 -0.68
CA LEU A 187 16.81 6.20 -0.82
C LEU A 187 15.70 6.55 0.19
N PHE A 188 15.98 7.57 0.99
CA PHE A 188 15.06 8.07 2.01
C PHE A 188 14.61 9.48 1.68
N ILE A 189 13.34 9.79 1.98
CA ILE A 189 12.80 11.15 1.94
C ILE A 189 12.98 11.78 3.32
N ASN A 190 13.64 12.93 3.38
CA ASN A 190 13.85 13.67 4.62
C ASN A 190 12.57 14.43 5.00
N ILE A 191 11.67 13.75 5.71
CA ILE A 191 10.38 14.30 6.17
C ILE A 191 10.60 15.39 7.22
N GLU A 192 11.71 15.37 7.96
CA GLU A 192 12.03 16.38 8.98
C GLU A 192 12.06 17.81 8.39
N LYS A 193 12.48 17.95 7.14
CA LYS A 193 12.41 19.25 6.42
C LYS A 193 10.99 19.78 6.24
N LEU A 194 9.98 18.92 6.34
CA LEU A 194 8.56 19.27 6.25
C LEU A 194 7.90 19.43 7.62
N HIS A 195 8.59 19.15 8.73
CA HIS A 195 8.02 19.09 10.06
C HIS A 195 7.18 20.35 10.39
N GLY A 196 7.76 21.53 10.27
CA GLY A 196 7.05 22.77 10.60
C GLY A 196 5.84 23.06 9.69
N PHE A 197 5.88 22.63 8.43
CA PHE A 197 4.74 22.72 7.52
C PHE A 197 3.64 21.74 7.95
N LEU A 198 3.99 20.47 8.19
CA LEU A 198 3.05 19.41 8.55
C LEU A 198 2.38 19.70 9.89
N GLU A 199 3.16 20.14 10.89
CA GLU A 199 2.62 20.54 12.20
C GLU A 199 1.56 21.65 12.05
N LYS A 200 1.91 22.74 11.37
CA LYS A 200 0.98 23.84 11.12
C LYS A 200 -0.26 23.42 10.34
N TRP A 201 -0.09 22.55 9.35
CA TRP A 201 -1.18 22.08 8.50
C TRP A 201 -2.14 21.16 9.28
N THR A 202 -1.62 20.21 10.05
CA THR A 202 -2.44 19.26 10.83
C THR A 202 -3.13 19.93 12.03
N GLN A 203 -2.46 20.87 12.69
CA GLN A 203 -3.01 21.58 13.86
C GLN A 203 -3.94 22.74 13.49
N GLY A 204 -4.00 23.13 12.22
CA GLY A 204 -4.85 24.23 11.73
C GLY A 204 -6.37 23.97 11.82
N GLY A 205 -6.81 22.79 12.21
CA GLY A 205 -8.19 22.46 12.59
C GLY A 205 -9.19 22.27 11.45
N GLU A 206 -8.80 22.48 10.19
CA GLU A 206 -9.72 22.36 9.03
C GLU A 206 -9.46 21.16 8.12
N HIS A 207 -8.32 20.49 8.29
CA HIS A 207 -7.86 19.44 7.37
C HIS A 207 -8.08 18.02 7.91
N LEU A 208 -8.11 17.87 9.22
CA LEU A 208 -8.37 16.58 9.88
C LEU A 208 -9.71 16.62 10.60
N GLN A 209 -10.36 15.47 10.71
CA GLN A 209 -11.57 15.36 11.52
C GLN A 209 -11.20 15.50 13.01
N PRO A 210 -12.07 16.14 13.84
CA PRO A 210 -11.92 16.09 15.29
C PRO A 210 -11.99 14.63 15.76
N GLU A 211 -11.20 14.30 16.79
CA GLU A 211 -11.24 12.99 17.46
C GLU A 211 -12.59 12.77 18.18
#